data_0d369bf8903a220a5e16251426f050cd
#
_entry.id   0d369bf8903a220a5e16251426f050cd
#
_cell.length_a   1.000
_cell.length_b   1.000
_cell.length_c   1.000
_cell.angle_alpha   90.00
_cell.angle_beta   90.00
_cell.angle_gamma   90.00
#
_symmetry.space_group_name_H-M   'P 1'
#
loop_
_entity.id
_entity.type
_entity.pdbx_description
1 polymer ?
#
loop_
_entity_poly.entity_id
_entity_poly.type
_entity_poly.pdbx_seq_one_letter_code
_entity_poly.pdbx_strand_id
1 'polypeptide(L)'
;MLLGMTLAFSALTASVSMVLNLPLYMYWVFALTGLGLLFVVHRMADSAKGLPAIFAFTGVMGAALGPLLNIYMSMPNGPSLVLQSLAGTALIFFSLSAYALQSKRDFSFMHGFLFAGLIVAIIAMIANIFLNIPALSLTISAAVIMIMSGLTLVDTSRIINGGETNYIRATVGLYLNIYNI
;
A
#
# COMPACT_ATOMS: atom_id res chain seq x y z
N MET A 1 10.05 -13.41 -1.94
CA MET A 1 10.48 -13.21 -3.32
C MET A 1 9.41 -12.48 -4.17
N LEU A 2 8.17 -12.96 -4.26
CA LEU A 2 7.12 -12.33 -5.07
C LEU A 2 6.85 -10.86 -4.69
N LEU A 3 6.75 -10.53 -3.40
CA LEU A 3 6.58 -9.15 -2.92
C LEU A 3 7.66 -8.20 -3.46
N GLY A 4 8.93 -8.60 -3.39
CA GLY A 4 10.02 -7.77 -3.93
C GLY A 4 9.91 -7.56 -5.44
N MET A 5 9.50 -8.59 -6.18
CA MET A 5 9.29 -8.49 -7.65
C MET A 5 8.13 -7.55 -7.98
N THR A 6 7.02 -7.64 -7.26
CA THR A 6 5.86 -6.76 -7.46
C THR A 6 6.15 -5.31 -7.07
N LEU A 7 6.90 -5.07 -6.01
CA LEU A 7 7.36 -3.72 -5.63
C LEU A 7 8.31 -3.13 -6.68
N ALA A 8 9.29 -3.92 -7.16
CA ALA A 8 10.19 -3.49 -8.22
C ALA A 8 9.44 -3.16 -9.52
N PHE A 9 8.49 -4.00 -9.90
CA PHE A 9 7.65 -3.77 -11.07
C PHE A 9 6.77 -2.52 -10.91
N SER A 10 6.19 -2.33 -9.73
CA SER A 10 5.42 -1.12 -9.38
C SER A 10 6.29 0.14 -9.46
N ALA A 11 7.54 0.09 -8.99
CA ALA A 11 8.48 1.20 -9.10
C ALA A 11 8.83 1.53 -10.55
N LEU A 12 9.02 0.50 -11.39
CA LEU A 12 9.27 0.68 -12.83
C LEU A 12 8.08 1.36 -13.51
N THR A 13 6.86 0.90 -13.27
CA THR A 13 5.65 1.49 -13.87
C THR A 13 5.39 2.91 -13.36
N ALA A 14 5.68 3.19 -12.08
CA ALA A 14 5.65 4.54 -11.53
C ALA A 14 6.63 5.48 -12.24
N SER A 15 7.87 5.02 -12.46
CA SER A 15 8.90 5.78 -13.16
C SER A 15 8.51 6.06 -14.61
N VAL A 16 7.99 5.05 -15.32
CA VAL A 16 7.50 5.23 -16.70
C VAL A 16 6.35 6.23 -16.75
N SER A 17 5.36 6.09 -15.85
CA SER A 17 4.23 7.01 -15.74
C SER A 17 4.66 8.44 -15.43
N MET A 18 5.68 8.61 -14.60
CA MET A 18 6.28 9.90 -14.27
C MET A 18 6.94 10.54 -15.50
N VAL A 19 7.75 9.78 -16.24
CA VAL A 19 8.42 10.25 -17.46
C VAL A 19 7.41 10.67 -18.55
N LEU A 20 6.28 9.96 -18.66
CA LEU A 20 5.21 10.28 -19.60
C LEU A 20 4.44 11.54 -19.22
N ASN A 21 4.72 12.14 -18.07
CA ASN A 21 4.06 13.37 -17.57
C ASN A 21 2.52 13.29 -17.63
N LEU A 22 1.99 12.15 -17.17
CA LEU A 22 0.54 11.94 -17.21
C LEU A 22 -0.19 12.94 -16.31
N PRO A 23 -1.34 13.45 -16.74
CA PRO A 23 -2.11 14.44 -15.99
C PRO A 23 -2.69 13.81 -14.70
N LEU A 24 -2.94 14.65 -13.68
CA LEU A 24 -3.36 14.20 -12.35
C LEU A 24 -4.66 13.37 -12.36
N TYR A 25 -5.58 13.59 -13.29
CA TYR A 25 -6.80 12.77 -13.36
C TYR A 25 -6.51 11.29 -13.67
N MET A 26 -5.37 10.96 -14.28
CA MET A 26 -4.95 9.58 -14.52
C MET A 26 -4.67 8.82 -13.23
N TYR A 27 -4.30 9.52 -12.15
CA TYR A 27 -4.24 8.91 -10.82
C TYR A 27 -5.56 8.21 -10.45
N TRP A 28 -6.68 8.91 -10.62
CA TRP A 28 -8.00 8.35 -10.30
C TRP A 28 -8.39 7.19 -11.23
N VAL A 29 -8.07 7.31 -12.52
CA VAL A 29 -8.31 6.23 -13.49
C VAL A 29 -7.54 4.97 -13.09
N PHE A 30 -6.24 5.10 -12.79
CA PHE A 30 -5.43 3.96 -12.36
C PHE A 30 -5.84 3.44 -10.98
N ALA A 31 -6.16 4.29 -10.03
CA ALA A 31 -6.61 3.87 -8.70
C ALA A 31 -7.92 3.06 -8.78
N LEU A 32 -8.90 3.52 -9.54
CA LEU A 32 -10.15 2.78 -9.75
C LEU A 32 -9.93 1.47 -10.51
N THR A 33 -9.07 1.47 -11.53
CA THR A 33 -8.67 0.26 -12.26
C THR A 33 -7.96 -0.73 -11.30
N GLY A 34 -7.07 -0.21 -10.44
CA GLY A 34 -6.39 -1.01 -9.42
C GLY A 34 -7.36 -1.67 -8.44
N LEU A 35 -8.38 -0.93 -7.98
CA LEU A 35 -9.44 -1.49 -7.15
C LEU A 35 -10.18 -2.64 -7.87
N GLY A 36 -10.52 -2.46 -9.16
CA GLY A 36 -11.13 -3.53 -9.96
C GLY A 36 -10.21 -4.75 -10.09
N LEU A 37 -8.92 -4.52 -10.38
CA LEU A 37 -7.92 -5.58 -10.47
C LEU A 37 -7.69 -6.29 -9.14
N LEU A 38 -7.83 -5.62 -8.01
CA LEU A 38 -7.74 -6.23 -6.69
C LEU A 38 -8.78 -7.35 -6.52
N PHE A 39 -10.03 -7.14 -6.95
CA PHE A 39 -11.05 -8.19 -6.96
C PHE A 39 -10.68 -9.34 -7.89
N VAL A 40 -10.12 -9.03 -9.07
CA VAL A 40 -9.66 -10.05 -10.02
C VAL A 40 -8.55 -10.91 -9.40
N VAL A 41 -7.55 -10.29 -8.78
CA VAL A 41 -6.45 -10.98 -8.11
C VAL A 41 -6.98 -11.91 -7.02
N HIS A 42 -7.86 -11.42 -6.14
CA HIS A 42 -8.45 -12.26 -5.08
C HIS A 42 -9.23 -13.46 -5.62
N ARG A 43 -9.96 -13.26 -6.72
CA ARG A 43 -10.73 -14.34 -7.37
C ARG A 43 -9.84 -15.35 -8.08
N MET A 44 -8.68 -14.93 -8.58
CA MET A 44 -7.74 -15.77 -9.33
C MET A 44 -6.56 -16.27 -8.47
N ALA A 45 -6.49 -15.91 -7.19
CA ALA A 45 -5.35 -16.19 -6.33
C ALA A 45 -5.01 -17.68 -6.22
N ASP A 46 -6.02 -18.56 -6.32
CA ASP A 46 -5.86 -20.01 -6.23
C ASP A 46 -5.63 -20.68 -7.60
N SER A 47 -5.40 -19.89 -8.66
CA SER A 47 -5.20 -20.39 -10.03
C SER A 47 -3.87 -19.90 -10.62
N ALA A 48 -3.41 -20.57 -11.69
CA ALA A 48 -2.21 -20.14 -12.43
C ALA A 48 -2.32 -18.70 -12.98
N LYS A 49 -3.54 -18.17 -13.14
CA LYS A 49 -3.80 -16.79 -13.59
C LYS A 49 -3.59 -15.74 -12.48
N GLY A 50 -3.41 -16.16 -11.25
CA GLY A 50 -3.16 -15.25 -10.13
C GLY A 50 -1.83 -14.50 -10.25
N LEU A 51 -0.78 -15.13 -10.79
CA LEU A 51 0.51 -14.45 -11.03
C LEU A 51 0.40 -13.29 -12.02
N PRO A 52 -0.07 -13.45 -13.25
CA PRO A 52 -0.24 -12.30 -14.14
C PRO A 52 -1.22 -11.27 -13.59
N ALA A 53 -2.25 -11.68 -12.85
CA ALA A 53 -3.20 -10.75 -12.26
C ALA A 53 -2.55 -9.85 -11.19
N ILE A 54 -1.67 -10.39 -10.33
CA ILE A 54 -0.98 -9.57 -9.30
C ILE A 54 0.01 -8.59 -9.96
N PHE A 55 0.70 -8.98 -11.03
CA PHE A 55 1.57 -8.05 -11.75
C PHE A 55 0.75 -6.95 -12.46
N ALA A 56 -0.39 -7.29 -13.07
CA ALA A 56 -1.29 -6.29 -13.64
C ALA A 56 -1.76 -5.29 -12.57
N PHE A 57 -2.19 -5.79 -11.41
CA PHE A 57 -2.61 -4.98 -10.27
C PHE A 57 -1.49 -4.05 -9.78
N THR A 58 -0.31 -4.60 -9.45
CA THR A 58 0.80 -3.81 -8.90
C THR A 58 1.39 -2.85 -9.93
N GLY A 59 1.36 -3.21 -11.22
CA GLY A 59 1.77 -2.33 -12.30
C GLY A 59 0.85 -1.13 -12.46
N VAL A 60 -0.47 -1.32 -12.42
CA VAL A 60 -1.45 -0.23 -12.46
C VAL A 60 -1.36 0.66 -11.23
N MET A 61 -1.21 0.06 -10.04
CA MET A 61 -1.02 0.82 -8.79
C MET A 61 0.28 1.63 -8.81
N GLY A 62 1.36 1.06 -9.36
CA GLY A 62 2.61 1.80 -9.57
C GLY A 62 2.42 2.97 -10.53
N ALA A 63 1.78 2.74 -11.68
CA ALA A 63 1.50 3.80 -12.64
C ALA A 63 0.65 4.94 -12.05
N ALA A 64 -0.23 4.65 -11.09
CA ALA A 64 -1.01 5.65 -10.37
C ALA A 64 -0.12 6.64 -9.59
N LEU A 65 1.04 6.21 -9.09
CA LEU A 65 1.95 7.09 -8.36
C LEU A 65 2.63 8.13 -9.27
N GLY A 66 2.81 7.86 -10.57
CA GLY A 66 3.55 8.75 -11.47
C GLY A 66 3.05 10.20 -11.46
N PRO A 67 1.75 10.48 -11.68
CA PRO A 67 1.21 11.84 -11.62
C PRO A 67 1.42 12.53 -10.26
N LEU A 68 1.31 11.79 -9.15
CA LEU A 68 1.57 12.31 -7.80
C LEU A 68 3.06 12.64 -7.62
N LEU A 69 3.94 11.72 -8.02
CA LEU A 69 5.38 11.93 -7.95
C LEU A 69 5.81 13.17 -8.73
N ASN A 70 5.23 13.43 -9.92
CA ASN A 70 5.51 14.64 -10.68
C ASN A 70 5.19 15.91 -9.89
N ILE A 71 4.06 15.94 -9.17
CA ILE A 71 3.67 17.08 -8.32
C ILE A 71 4.68 17.26 -7.19
N TYR A 72 4.98 16.18 -6.45
CA TYR A 72 5.90 16.26 -5.31
C TYR A 72 7.33 16.60 -5.76
N MET A 73 7.82 16.01 -6.85
CA MET A 73 9.17 16.28 -7.36
C MET A 73 9.35 17.71 -7.88
N SER A 74 8.27 18.40 -8.25
CA SER A 74 8.30 19.81 -8.63
C SER A 74 8.39 20.79 -7.45
N MET A 75 8.20 20.31 -6.21
CA MET A 75 8.34 21.12 -5.01
C MET A 75 9.82 21.34 -4.65
N PRO A 76 10.20 22.47 -4.01
CA PRO A 76 11.59 22.79 -3.68
C PRO A 76 12.34 21.68 -2.93
N ASN A 77 11.66 20.94 -2.02
CA ASN A 77 12.21 19.83 -1.25
C ASN A 77 11.63 18.47 -1.67
N GLY A 78 11.00 18.38 -2.82
CA GLY A 78 10.27 17.21 -3.29
C GLY A 78 11.07 15.90 -3.28
N PRO A 79 12.27 15.85 -3.89
CA PRO A 79 13.10 14.64 -3.87
C PRO A 79 13.43 14.15 -2.46
N SER A 80 13.69 15.07 -1.52
CA SER A 80 13.95 14.74 -0.13
C SER A 80 12.72 14.16 0.58
N LEU A 81 11.55 14.74 0.34
CA LEU A 81 10.28 14.25 0.90
C LEU A 81 9.95 12.84 0.42
N VAL A 82 10.11 12.57 -0.88
CA VAL A 82 9.88 11.25 -1.46
C VAL A 82 10.87 10.23 -0.88
N LEU A 83 12.16 10.59 -0.79
CA LEU A 83 13.18 9.71 -0.23
C LEU A 83 12.91 9.40 1.26
N GLN A 84 12.52 10.40 2.05
CA GLN A 84 12.18 10.24 3.47
C GLN A 84 10.96 9.33 3.65
N SER A 85 9.94 9.49 2.81
CA SER A 85 8.75 8.63 2.83
C SER A 85 9.09 7.19 2.51
N LEU A 86 9.89 6.94 1.46
CA LEU A 86 10.34 5.60 1.09
C LEU A 86 11.22 4.97 2.18
N ALA A 87 12.15 5.74 2.74
CA ALA A 87 13.01 5.27 3.82
C ALA A 87 12.20 4.96 5.09
N GLY A 88 11.26 5.83 5.45
CA GLY A 88 10.35 5.62 6.58
C GLY A 88 9.50 4.37 6.41
N THR A 89 8.89 4.19 5.24
CA THR A 89 8.11 2.99 4.90
C THR A 89 8.97 1.72 5.01
N ALA A 90 10.19 1.74 4.45
CA ALA A 90 11.10 0.60 4.52
C ALA A 90 11.49 0.29 5.97
N LEU A 91 11.83 1.29 6.78
CA LEU A 91 12.15 1.11 8.20
C LEU A 91 10.99 0.50 8.98
N ILE A 92 9.78 1.01 8.80
CA ILE A 92 8.57 0.48 9.45
C ILE A 92 8.35 -0.97 9.03
N PHE A 93 8.34 -1.24 7.73
CA PHE A 93 8.09 -2.58 7.19
C PHE A 93 9.11 -3.60 7.70
N PHE A 94 10.41 -3.33 7.58
CA PHE A 94 11.45 -4.27 8.00
C PHE A 94 11.48 -4.46 9.52
N SER A 95 11.28 -3.39 10.29
CA SER A 95 11.26 -3.48 11.76
C SER A 95 10.10 -4.32 12.26
N LEU A 96 8.89 -4.09 11.74
CA LEU A 96 7.70 -4.84 12.15
C LEU A 96 7.73 -6.28 11.65
N SER A 97 8.20 -6.51 10.42
CA SER A 97 8.37 -7.87 9.88
C SER A 97 9.42 -8.66 10.69
N ALA A 98 10.56 -8.03 11.02
CA ALA A 98 11.57 -8.66 11.88
C ALA A 98 11.02 -8.97 13.29
N TYR A 99 10.25 -8.04 13.86
CA TYR A 99 9.60 -8.27 15.15
C TYR A 99 8.60 -9.44 15.11
N ALA A 100 7.76 -9.51 14.06
CA ALA A 100 6.83 -10.63 13.87
C ALA A 100 7.58 -11.97 13.76
N LEU A 101 8.65 -12.00 12.95
CA LEU A 101 9.50 -13.20 12.77
C LEU A 101 10.15 -13.67 14.07
N GLN A 102 10.63 -12.73 14.88
CA GLN A 102 11.34 -13.05 16.14
C GLN A 102 10.38 -13.44 17.26
N SER A 103 9.26 -12.71 17.39
CA SER A 103 8.30 -12.94 18.47
C SER A 103 7.49 -14.21 18.29
N LYS A 104 7.24 -14.62 17.02
CA LYS A 104 6.38 -15.76 16.63
C LYS A 104 4.99 -15.73 17.27
N ARG A 105 4.55 -14.56 17.75
CA ARG A 105 3.24 -14.37 18.36
C ARG A 105 2.19 -14.20 17.29
N ASP A 106 0.98 -14.65 17.59
CA ASP A 106 -0.18 -14.40 16.76
C ASP A 106 -0.79 -13.02 17.10
N PHE A 107 -0.76 -12.12 16.14
CA PHE A 107 -1.34 -10.77 16.25
C PHE A 107 -2.71 -10.66 15.56
N SER A 108 -3.31 -11.78 15.14
CA SER A 108 -4.59 -11.79 14.41
C SER A 108 -5.74 -11.16 15.20
N PHE A 109 -5.66 -11.15 16.53
CA PHE A 109 -6.66 -10.49 17.38
C PHE A 109 -6.79 -8.98 17.13
N MET A 110 -5.72 -8.33 16.62
CA MET A 110 -5.72 -6.91 16.31
C MET A 110 -6.43 -6.59 14.99
N HIS A 111 -6.61 -7.59 14.11
CA HIS A 111 -7.14 -7.37 12.75
C HIS A 111 -8.49 -6.64 12.74
N GLY A 112 -9.43 -7.05 13.58
CA GLY A 112 -10.75 -6.43 13.66
C GLY A 112 -10.69 -4.96 14.11
N PHE A 113 -9.85 -4.66 15.10
CA PHE A 113 -9.65 -3.29 15.58
C PHE A 113 -9.00 -2.40 14.53
N LEU A 114 -7.94 -2.89 13.86
CA LEU A 114 -7.26 -2.15 12.80
C LEU A 114 -8.17 -1.92 11.59
N PHE A 115 -8.98 -2.93 11.23
CA PHE A 115 -9.94 -2.79 10.14
C PHE A 115 -11.03 -1.77 10.46
N ALA A 116 -11.56 -1.76 11.68
CA ALA A 116 -12.49 -0.73 12.12
C ALA A 116 -11.86 0.67 12.08
N GLY A 117 -10.60 0.78 12.55
CA GLY A 117 -9.83 2.02 12.44
C GLY A 117 -9.66 2.50 11.00
N LEU A 118 -9.41 1.58 10.07
CA LEU A 118 -9.31 1.91 8.64
C LEU A 118 -10.63 2.47 8.09
N ILE A 119 -11.77 1.88 8.45
CA ILE A 119 -13.09 2.39 8.05
C ILE A 119 -13.29 3.83 8.59
N VAL A 120 -12.96 4.06 9.85
CA VAL A 120 -13.05 5.40 10.46
C VAL A 120 -12.13 6.39 9.73
N ALA A 121 -10.90 5.98 9.39
CA ALA A 121 -9.98 6.83 8.64
C ALA A 121 -10.52 7.19 7.25
N ILE A 122 -11.12 6.22 6.53
CA ILE A 122 -11.75 6.47 5.22
C ILE A 122 -12.91 7.46 5.36
N ILE A 123 -13.78 7.30 6.35
CA ILE A 123 -14.89 8.23 6.60
C ILE A 123 -14.34 9.62 6.90
N ALA A 124 -13.30 9.71 7.74
CA ALA A 124 -12.65 10.98 8.07
C ALA A 124 -12.00 11.64 6.84
N MET A 125 -11.36 10.86 5.94
CA MET A 125 -10.84 11.37 4.66
C MET A 125 -11.94 11.99 3.82
N ILE A 126 -13.07 11.26 3.65
CA ILE A 126 -14.20 11.75 2.85
C ILE A 126 -14.77 13.02 3.48
N ALA A 127 -14.97 13.05 4.81
CA ALA A 127 -15.44 14.23 5.51
C ALA A 127 -14.48 15.41 5.35
N ASN A 128 -13.17 15.17 5.38
CA ASN A 128 -12.18 16.24 5.25
C ASN A 128 -12.11 16.86 3.85
N ILE A 129 -12.58 16.16 2.80
CA ILE A 129 -12.74 16.75 1.46
C ILE A 129 -13.70 17.95 1.51
N PHE A 130 -14.74 17.87 2.33
CA PHE A 130 -15.73 18.94 2.51
C PHE A 130 -15.31 19.98 3.56
N LEU A 131 -14.67 19.52 4.63
CA LEU A 131 -14.24 20.39 5.74
C LEU A 131 -12.96 21.18 5.42
N ASN A 132 -12.10 20.63 4.59
CA ASN A 132 -10.82 21.22 4.13
C ASN A 132 -9.91 21.71 5.28
N ILE A 133 -9.80 20.90 6.35
CA ILE A 133 -9.02 21.21 7.56
C ILE A 133 -7.61 20.59 7.43
N PRO A 134 -6.53 21.38 7.25
CA PRO A 134 -5.17 20.84 7.09
C PRO A 134 -4.68 20.01 8.29
N ALA A 135 -4.97 20.42 9.51
CA ALA A 135 -4.60 19.68 10.71
C ALA A 135 -5.28 18.30 10.77
N LEU A 136 -6.52 18.20 10.30
CA LEU A 136 -7.24 16.92 10.20
C LEU A 136 -6.59 16.01 9.16
N SER A 137 -6.15 16.54 8.02
CA SER A 137 -5.40 15.77 6.99
C SER A 137 -4.14 15.14 7.58
N LEU A 138 -3.34 15.89 8.34
CA LEU A 138 -2.14 15.37 8.99
C LEU A 138 -2.46 14.28 10.01
N THR A 139 -3.50 14.49 10.82
CA THR A 139 -3.94 13.50 11.82
C THR A 139 -4.40 12.21 11.14
N ILE A 140 -5.19 12.30 10.07
CA ILE A 140 -5.64 11.13 9.30
C ILE A 140 -4.45 10.40 8.70
N SER A 141 -3.49 11.10 8.10
CA SER A 141 -2.28 10.50 7.53
C SER A 141 -1.49 9.74 8.58
N ALA A 142 -1.26 10.34 9.75
CA ALA A 142 -0.57 9.67 10.86
C ALA A 142 -1.35 8.42 11.34
N ALA A 143 -2.67 8.52 11.47
CA ALA A 143 -3.52 7.39 11.85
C ALA A 143 -3.46 6.25 10.81
N VAL A 144 -3.49 6.56 9.51
CA VAL A 144 -3.37 5.56 8.43
C VAL A 144 -2.02 4.87 8.48
N ILE A 145 -0.92 5.60 8.65
CA ILE A 145 0.42 5.01 8.80
C ILE A 145 0.45 4.03 9.98
N MET A 146 -0.11 4.40 11.13
CA MET A 146 -0.18 3.53 12.30
C MET A 146 -1.03 2.27 12.03
N ILE A 147 -2.19 2.42 11.38
CA ILE A 147 -3.07 1.30 11.03
C ILE A 147 -2.38 0.35 10.06
N MET A 148 -1.77 0.87 8.99
CA MET A 148 -1.07 0.06 7.98
C MET A 148 0.17 -0.63 8.56
N SER A 149 0.87 0.03 9.48
CA SER A 149 1.95 -0.56 10.27
C SER A 149 1.44 -1.75 11.10
N GLY A 150 0.33 -1.57 11.81
CA GLY A 150 -0.32 -2.64 12.55
C GLY A 150 -0.77 -3.80 11.66
N LEU A 151 -1.36 -3.51 10.49
CA LEU A 151 -1.73 -4.52 9.51
C LEU A 151 -0.51 -5.27 8.95
N THR A 152 0.61 -4.59 8.74
CA THR A 152 1.88 -5.24 8.35
C THR A 152 2.32 -6.27 9.40
N LEU A 153 2.22 -5.92 10.67
CA LEU A 153 2.55 -6.84 11.77
C LEU A 153 1.59 -8.04 11.79
N VAL A 154 0.29 -7.79 11.64
CA VAL A 154 -0.75 -8.85 11.61
C VAL A 154 -0.55 -9.76 10.41
N ASP A 155 -0.37 -9.22 9.20
CA ASP A 155 -0.23 -10.00 7.97
C ASP A 155 1.04 -10.83 7.98
N THR A 156 2.17 -10.24 8.43
CA THR A 156 3.43 -10.99 8.59
C THR A 156 3.26 -12.12 9.61
N SER A 157 2.62 -11.86 10.73
CA SER A 157 2.32 -12.86 11.76
C SER A 157 1.44 -14.00 11.21
N ARG A 158 0.40 -13.69 10.45
CA ARG A 158 -0.47 -14.69 9.83
C ARG A 158 0.28 -15.59 8.85
N ILE A 159 1.19 -15.01 8.05
CA ILE A 159 2.03 -15.77 7.12
C ILE A 159 2.93 -16.75 7.90
N ILE A 160 3.58 -16.29 8.97
CA ILE A 160 4.51 -17.10 9.75
C ILE A 160 3.79 -18.24 10.50
N ASN A 161 2.61 -17.95 11.05
CA ASN A 161 1.84 -18.90 11.84
C ASN A 161 0.89 -19.78 10.98
N GLY A 162 0.97 -19.70 9.65
CA GLY A 162 0.18 -20.53 8.72
C GLY A 162 -1.28 -20.12 8.57
N GLY A 163 -1.66 -18.93 9.05
CA GLY A 163 -3.01 -18.37 8.87
C GLY A 163 -3.29 -17.84 7.45
N GLU A 164 -2.23 -17.57 6.66
CA GLU A 164 -2.31 -17.29 5.23
C GLU A 164 -1.28 -18.15 4.49
N THR A 165 -1.79 -19.06 3.68
CA THR A 165 -0.96 -20.02 2.92
C THR A 165 -0.87 -19.68 1.44
N ASN A 166 -1.76 -18.81 0.95
CA ASN A 166 -1.74 -18.39 -0.44
C ASN A 166 -0.75 -17.24 -0.62
N TYR A 167 0.37 -17.51 -1.31
CA TYR A 167 1.44 -16.53 -1.52
C TYR A 167 1.01 -15.28 -2.30
N ILE A 168 -0.05 -15.37 -3.15
CA ILE A 168 -0.59 -14.23 -3.89
C ILE A 168 -1.36 -13.32 -2.93
N ARG A 169 -2.26 -13.87 -2.10
CA ARG A 169 -3.01 -13.10 -1.10
C ARG A 169 -2.07 -12.46 -0.07
N ALA A 170 -1.10 -13.23 0.40
CA ALA A 170 -0.06 -12.72 1.29
C ALA A 170 0.70 -11.53 0.68
N THR A 171 1.09 -11.64 -0.60
CA THR A 171 1.78 -10.57 -1.31
C THR A 171 0.90 -9.34 -1.49
N VAL A 172 -0.38 -9.51 -1.84
CA VAL A 172 -1.33 -8.38 -2.01
C VAL A 172 -1.51 -7.63 -0.70
N GLY A 173 -1.71 -8.33 0.43
CA GLY A 173 -1.86 -7.70 1.74
C GLY A 173 -0.63 -6.86 2.10
N LEU A 174 0.55 -7.45 2.07
CA LEU A 174 1.80 -6.74 2.37
C LEU A 174 2.09 -5.61 1.38
N TYR A 175 1.79 -5.79 0.09
CA TYR A 175 1.94 -4.73 -0.91
C TYR A 175 1.06 -3.53 -0.60
N LEU A 176 -0.23 -3.76 -0.28
CA LEU A 176 -1.16 -2.69 0.06
C LEU A 176 -0.75 -1.96 1.35
N ASN A 177 -0.26 -2.68 2.35
CA ASN A 177 0.24 -2.07 3.57
C ASN A 177 1.43 -1.14 3.27
N ILE A 178 2.43 -1.62 2.52
CA ILE A 178 3.60 -0.83 2.11
C ILE A 178 3.19 0.39 1.27
N TYR A 179 2.26 0.20 0.33
CA TYR A 179 1.78 1.25 -0.57
C TYR A 179 1.08 2.40 0.18
N ASN A 180 0.45 2.10 1.30
CA ASN A 180 -0.34 3.07 2.09
C ASN A 180 0.39 3.61 3.34
N ILE A 181 1.57 3.08 3.71
CA ILE A 181 2.45 3.67 4.73
C ILE A 181 3.15 4.89 4.15
#